data_75c112a5160bdb8b4409b4bd1596151d
#
_entry.id   75c112a5160bdb8b4409b4bd1596151d
#
_cell.length_a   1.000
_cell.length_b   1.000
_cell.length_c   1.000
_cell.angle_alpha   90.00
_cell.angle_beta   90.00
_cell.angle_gamma   90.00
#
_symmetry.space_group_name_H-M   'P 1'
#
loop_
_entity.id
_entity.type
_entity.pdbx_description
1 polymer ?
#
loop_
_entity_poly.entity_id
_entity_poly.type
_entity_poly.pdbx_seq_one_letter_code
_entity_poly.pdbx_strand_id
1 'polypeptide(L)'
;MTAEEVCIYTRIAGDKVGATRMDRPEDIEPSPKTGKVYAALTNNKYRGKASPDNSGKTQDNKAAKKTDGAGRPYEDATEVAPITENKNGLVLEMEDDHAGTKGKWNLLLVCGDPNEAYTYFGGFDKESVSPISCPDNVAFDEYGNLWVSTDGNALDSNDGLFAVAVEGERRGETKCFLTVPVAAETCGPQIFSNRVMVNVQHPGEIETDQGHPVGDNPDPTTNPTSHWPDGGKEQPRPAVVQVVRTDGKKIGV
;
A
#
# COMPACT_ATOMS: atom_id res chain seq x y z
N MET A 1 -7.29 16.84 26.17
CA MET A 1 -6.44 17.50 25.16
C MET A 1 -7.23 18.65 24.57
N THR A 2 -6.62 19.80 24.36
CA THR A 2 -7.23 20.90 23.60
C THR A 2 -7.25 20.55 22.09
N ALA A 3 -7.94 21.35 21.28
CA ALA A 3 -7.95 21.13 19.82
C ALA A 3 -6.53 21.26 19.24
N GLU A 4 -5.74 22.22 19.72
CA GLU A 4 -4.35 22.41 19.32
C GLU A 4 -3.48 21.20 19.69
N GLU A 5 -3.64 20.67 20.91
CA GLU A 5 -2.92 19.48 21.35
C GLU A 5 -3.29 18.25 20.51
N VAL A 6 -4.55 18.11 20.08
CA VAL A 6 -4.96 17.02 19.17
C VAL A 6 -4.27 17.15 17.81
N CYS A 7 -4.19 18.35 17.25
CA CYS A 7 -3.52 18.59 15.97
C CYS A 7 -2.00 18.35 16.03
N ILE A 8 -1.36 18.70 17.16
CA ILE A 8 0.10 18.53 17.33
C ILE A 8 0.45 17.08 17.69
N TYR A 9 -0.35 16.45 18.56
CA TYR A 9 -0.09 15.13 19.13
C TYR A 9 -1.14 14.10 18.70
N THR A 10 -1.42 14.04 17.40
CA THR A 10 -2.49 13.21 16.82
C THR A 10 -2.39 11.74 17.20
N ARG A 11 -1.17 11.16 17.23
CA ARG A 11 -0.95 9.76 17.65
C ARG A 11 -1.37 9.52 19.11
N ILE A 12 -1.00 10.43 20.02
CA ILE A 12 -1.39 10.35 21.43
C ILE A 12 -2.90 10.56 21.57
N ALA A 13 -3.49 11.44 20.78
CA ALA A 13 -4.93 11.65 20.76
C ALA A 13 -5.66 10.38 20.30
N GLY A 14 -5.19 9.75 19.23
CA GLY A 14 -5.70 8.47 18.75
C GLY A 14 -5.63 7.37 19.81
N ASP A 15 -4.51 7.23 20.50
CA ASP A 15 -4.37 6.27 21.60
C ASP A 15 -5.35 6.54 22.75
N LYS A 16 -5.54 7.83 23.11
CA LYS A 16 -6.47 8.22 24.18
C LYS A 16 -7.94 7.87 23.89
N VAL A 17 -8.36 7.97 22.63
CA VAL A 17 -9.72 7.59 22.23
C VAL A 17 -9.81 6.14 21.76
N GLY A 18 -8.67 5.42 21.76
CA GLY A 18 -8.56 4.02 21.35
C GLY A 18 -8.93 3.82 19.89
N ALA A 19 -8.44 4.71 19.03
CA ALA A 19 -8.60 4.55 17.60
C ALA A 19 -8.06 3.19 17.14
N THR A 20 -8.73 2.60 16.15
CA THR A 20 -8.27 1.36 15.52
C THR A 20 -6.88 1.56 14.92
N ARG A 21 -5.98 0.63 15.22
CA ARG A 21 -4.64 0.64 14.65
C ARG A 21 -4.68 0.07 13.25
N MET A 22 -4.14 0.83 12.32
CA MET A 22 -4.04 0.45 10.91
C MET A 22 -2.64 -0.04 10.55
N ASP A 23 -2.53 -0.77 9.45
CA ASP A 23 -1.28 -1.39 8.99
C ASP A 23 -0.49 -0.42 8.12
N ARG A 24 0.27 0.51 8.73
CA ARG A 24 1.07 1.54 8.03
C ARG A 24 0.22 2.28 6.98
N PRO A 25 -0.68 3.19 7.39
CA PRO A 25 -1.36 4.05 6.44
C PRO A 25 -0.34 5.03 5.82
N GLU A 26 -0.27 5.03 4.49
CA GLU A 26 0.70 5.82 3.73
C GLU A 26 0.03 6.95 2.96
N ASP A 27 -0.97 6.63 2.16
CA ASP A 27 -1.64 7.63 1.34
C ASP A 27 -3.16 7.50 1.38
N ILE A 28 -3.85 8.61 1.17
CA ILE A 28 -5.31 8.70 1.25
C ILE A 28 -5.84 9.67 0.20
N GLU A 29 -6.76 9.20 -0.67
CA GLU A 29 -7.32 9.99 -1.75
C GLU A 29 -8.85 9.87 -1.86
N PRO A 30 -9.58 10.98 -2.07
CA PRO A 30 -11.00 10.93 -2.38
C PRO A 30 -11.25 10.61 -3.86
N SER A 31 -12.21 9.73 -4.11
CA SER A 31 -12.66 9.46 -5.48
C SER A 31 -13.34 10.70 -6.08
N PRO A 32 -12.90 11.16 -7.25
CA PRO A 32 -13.52 12.32 -7.93
C PRO A 32 -14.92 12.03 -8.47
N LYS A 33 -15.34 10.75 -8.47
CA LYS A 33 -16.66 10.32 -8.98
C LYS A 33 -17.67 10.12 -7.87
N THR A 34 -17.27 9.52 -6.75
CA THR A 34 -18.19 9.08 -5.70
C THR A 34 -18.06 9.85 -4.40
N GLY A 35 -16.94 10.52 -4.20
CA GLY A 35 -16.60 11.15 -2.92
C GLY A 35 -16.19 10.17 -1.82
N LYS A 36 -16.21 8.87 -2.07
CA LYS A 36 -15.62 7.89 -1.17
C LYS A 36 -14.11 8.10 -1.06
N VAL A 37 -13.56 7.80 0.08
CA VAL A 37 -12.14 7.97 0.37
C VAL A 37 -11.45 6.62 0.41
N TYR A 38 -10.29 6.52 -0.22
CA TYR A 38 -9.49 5.31 -0.29
C TYR A 38 -8.15 5.54 0.38
N ALA A 39 -7.69 4.55 1.15
CA ALA A 39 -6.41 4.63 1.84
C ALA A 39 -5.58 3.36 1.61
N ALA A 40 -4.31 3.55 1.28
CA ALA A 40 -3.32 2.48 1.22
C ALA A 40 -2.81 2.17 2.62
N LEU A 41 -2.82 0.89 2.97
CA LEU A 41 -2.26 0.34 4.19
C LEU A 41 -1.18 -0.66 3.80
N THR A 42 0.08 -0.25 3.86
CA THR A 42 1.18 -0.96 3.18
C THR A 42 1.41 -2.36 3.69
N ASN A 43 1.66 -2.52 4.97
CA ASN A 43 1.83 -3.85 5.58
C ASN A 43 1.93 -3.77 7.11
N ASN A 44 1.85 -4.93 7.78
CA ASN A 44 2.23 -5.09 9.17
C ASN A 44 2.67 -6.53 9.44
N LYS A 45 3.92 -6.85 9.10
CA LYS A 45 4.51 -8.18 9.30
C LYS A 45 4.58 -8.62 10.77
N TYR A 46 4.32 -7.73 11.69
CA TYR A 46 4.34 -8.02 13.13
C TYR A 46 2.96 -8.07 13.78
N ARG A 47 1.89 -7.86 13.03
CA ARG A 47 0.53 -7.94 13.56
C ARG A 47 0.31 -9.30 14.24
N GLY A 48 -0.09 -9.27 15.52
CA GLY A 48 -0.29 -10.48 16.33
C GLY A 48 0.99 -11.18 16.80
N LYS A 49 2.18 -10.66 16.50
CA LYS A 49 3.46 -11.19 16.97
C LYS A 49 4.10 -10.34 18.07
N ALA A 50 4.98 -10.96 18.84
CA ALA A 50 5.85 -10.23 19.76
C ALA A 50 6.81 -9.32 18.99
N SER A 51 7.08 -8.13 19.53
CA SER A 51 8.02 -7.19 18.93
C SER A 51 9.42 -7.82 18.77
N PRO A 52 10.07 -7.62 17.62
CA PRO A 52 11.42 -8.16 17.38
C PRO A 52 12.49 -7.55 18.25
N ASP A 53 12.24 -6.44 18.92
CA ASP A 53 13.20 -5.81 19.85
C ASP A 53 13.24 -6.45 21.24
N ASN A 54 12.53 -7.56 21.43
CA ASN A 54 12.41 -8.28 22.70
C ASN A 54 11.93 -7.41 23.89
N SER A 55 11.35 -6.25 23.62
CA SER A 55 10.78 -5.39 24.67
C SER A 55 9.53 -5.98 25.33
N GLY A 56 9.08 -7.15 24.87
CA GLY A 56 7.84 -7.79 25.29
C GLY A 56 6.59 -7.07 24.74
N LYS A 57 6.78 -6.15 23.82
CA LYS A 57 5.68 -5.43 23.13
C LYS A 57 5.41 -6.12 21.80
N THR A 58 4.15 -6.14 21.39
CA THR A 58 3.77 -6.39 20.01
C THR A 58 3.60 -5.05 19.29
N GLN A 59 3.75 -5.02 17.98
CA GLN A 59 3.54 -3.78 17.23
C GLN A 59 2.10 -3.27 17.36
N ASP A 60 1.13 -4.15 17.30
CA ASP A 60 -0.27 -3.82 17.56
C ASP A 60 -0.68 -4.08 19.01
N ASN A 61 0.23 -4.53 19.85
CA ASN A 61 0.05 -4.86 21.26
C ASN A 61 -1.02 -5.90 21.58
N LYS A 62 -1.57 -6.61 20.63
CA LYS A 62 -2.66 -7.56 20.90
C LYS A 62 -2.22 -8.76 21.72
N ALA A 63 -1.08 -9.33 21.39
CA ALA A 63 -0.58 -10.51 22.12
C ALA A 63 0.10 -10.15 23.46
N ALA A 64 0.69 -8.95 23.58
CA ALA A 64 1.42 -8.53 24.78
C ALA A 64 0.56 -7.70 25.75
N LYS A 65 -0.43 -6.99 25.27
CA LYS A 65 -1.32 -6.18 26.08
C LYS A 65 -2.78 -6.55 25.80
N LYS A 66 -3.55 -6.72 26.85
CA LYS A 66 -4.97 -6.98 26.74
C LYS A 66 -5.80 -5.72 26.62
N THR A 67 -5.17 -4.56 26.69
CA THR A 67 -5.82 -3.24 26.65
C THR A 67 -5.00 -2.25 25.84
N ASP A 68 -5.67 -1.29 25.21
CA ASP A 68 -5.06 -0.14 24.55
C ASP A 68 -4.49 0.89 25.55
N GLY A 69 -3.92 2.00 25.04
CA GLY A 69 -3.37 3.08 25.86
C GLY A 69 -4.40 3.78 26.75
N ALA A 70 -5.70 3.64 26.48
CA ALA A 70 -6.81 4.15 27.30
C ALA A 70 -7.38 3.10 28.27
N GLY A 71 -6.78 1.91 28.35
CA GLY A 71 -7.22 0.83 29.24
C GLY A 71 -8.41 0.03 28.74
N ARG A 72 -8.82 0.18 27.47
CA ARG A 72 -9.92 -0.57 26.86
C ARG A 72 -9.42 -1.92 26.33
N PRO A 73 -10.23 -2.98 26.43
CA PRO A 73 -9.89 -4.26 25.80
C PRO A 73 -9.65 -4.08 24.30
N TYR A 74 -8.64 -4.76 23.77
CA TYR A 74 -8.51 -4.90 22.33
C TYR A 74 -9.59 -5.85 21.81
N GLU A 75 -10.29 -5.42 20.79
CA GLU A 75 -11.17 -6.29 20.01
C GLU A 75 -10.34 -7.17 19.06
N ASP A 76 -10.89 -8.30 18.66
CA ASP A 76 -10.23 -9.14 17.66
C ASP A 76 -10.06 -8.41 16.34
N ALA A 77 -8.86 -8.53 15.77
CA ALA A 77 -8.46 -7.81 14.57
C ALA A 77 -9.14 -8.29 13.28
N THR A 78 -10.03 -9.26 13.36
CA THR A 78 -10.66 -9.91 12.21
C THR A 78 -11.47 -8.97 11.34
N GLU A 79 -12.00 -7.88 11.88
CA GLU A 79 -12.76 -6.89 11.10
C GLU A 79 -11.85 -5.86 10.41
N VAL A 80 -10.67 -5.59 10.95
CA VAL A 80 -9.77 -4.53 10.44
C VAL A 80 -8.61 -5.12 9.65
N ALA A 81 -8.09 -6.24 10.08
CA ALA A 81 -7.07 -7.00 9.37
C ALA A 81 -7.39 -8.48 9.56
N PRO A 82 -7.99 -9.11 8.56
CA PRO A 82 -8.45 -10.51 8.64
C PRO A 82 -7.32 -11.52 8.75
N ILE A 83 -6.08 -11.06 8.69
CA ILE A 83 -4.88 -11.89 8.71
C ILE A 83 -3.90 -11.41 9.79
N THR A 84 -3.24 -12.34 10.46
CA THR A 84 -2.04 -12.07 11.23
C THR A 84 -0.85 -11.90 10.29
N GLU A 85 0.15 -11.10 10.69
CA GLU A 85 1.32 -10.85 9.84
C GLU A 85 0.95 -10.36 8.43
N ASN A 86 0.15 -9.33 8.36
CA ASN A 86 -0.25 -8.77 7.08
C ASN A 86 0.97 -8.20 6.34
N LYS A 87 1.62 -9.05 5.55
CA LYS A 87 2.82 -8.68 4.77
C LYS A 87 2.47 -7.93 3.48
N ASN A 88 1.27 -8.15 2.97
CA ASN A 88 0.86 -7.73 1.64
C ASN A 88 0.01 -6.46 1.64
N GLY A 89 -0.50 -6.03 2.79
CA GLY A 89 -1.26 -4.79 2.90
C GLY A 89 -2.73 -4.88 2.51
N LEU A 90 -3.37 -3.73 2.58
CA LEU A 90 -4.81 -3.56 2.38
C LEU A 90 -5.07 -2.26 1.61
N VAL A 91 -6.18 -2.19 0.90
CA VAL A 91 -6.77 -0.91 0.45
C VAL A 91 -8.11 -0.74 1.12
N LEU A 92 -8.22 0.30 1.94
CA LEU A 92 -9.41 0.67 2.68
C LEU A 92 -10.30 1.58 1.81
N GLU A 93 -11.61 1.34 1.83
CA GLU A 93 -12.63 2.20 1.25
C GLU A 93 -13.51 2.77 2.37
N MET A 94 -13.69 4.07 2.41
CA MET A 94 -14.48 4.77 3.41
C MET A 94 -15.55 5.64 2.77
N GLU A 95 -16.70 5.71 3.41
CA GLU A 95 -17.83 6.56 3.03
C GLU A 95 -18.38 7.25 4.27
N ASP A 96 -18.58 8.56 4.18
CA ASP A 96 -19.21 9.33 5.23
C ASP A 96 -20.22 10.32 4.63
N ASP A 97 -21.13 10.81 5.44
CA ASP A 97 -22.18 11.75 5.02
C ASP A 97 -21.75 13.22 5.14
N HIS A 98 -20.49 13.47 5.53
CA HIS A 98 -19.89 14.78 5.77
C HIS A 98 -20.64 15.67 6.80
N ALA A 99 -21.58 15.09 7.52
CA ALA A 99 -22.45 15.83 8.47
C ALA A 99 -22.23 15.43 9.92
N GLY A 100 -21.61 14.29 10.16
CA GLY A 100 -21.46 13.70 11.49
C GLY A 100 -20.04 13.27 11.84
N THR A 101 -19.99 12.34 12.77
CA THR A 101 -18.74 11.75 13.26
C THR A 101 -18.68 10.25 12.99
N LYS A 102 -19.53 9.76 12.10
CA LYS A 102 -19.63 8.34 11.76
C LYS A 102 -19.53 8.16 10.26
N GLY A 103 -18.83 7.14 9.87
CA GLY A 103 -18.72 6.70 8.48
C GLY A 103 -18.91 5.18 8.38
N LYS A 104 -18.98 4.69 7.17
CA LYS A 104 -18.89 3.27 6.82
C LYS A 104 -17.54 3.01 6.18
N TRP A 105 -17.02 1.81 6.34
CA TRP A 105 -15.80 1.42 5.68
C TRP A 105 -15.84 -0.06 5.28
N ASN A 106 -15.07 -0.38 4.25
CA ASN A 106 -14.83 -1.72 3.77
C ASN A 106 -13.36 -1.86 3.39
N LEU A 107 -12.92 -3.11 3.20
CA LEU A 107 -11.69 -3.38 2.48
C LEU A 107 -12.03 -3.53 0.99
N LEU A 108 -11.47 -2.67 0.14
CA LEU A 108 -11.53 -2.85 -1.31
C LEU A 108 -10.63 -3.99 -1.72
N LEU A 109 -9.39 -4.01 -1.19
CA LEU A 109 -8.42 -5.07 -1.42
C LEU A 109 -7.89 -5.61 -0.08
N VAL A 110 -7.77 -6.93 0.00
CA VAL A 110 -6.85 -7.64 0.87
C VAL A 110 -5.78 -8.19 -0.04
N CYS A 111 -4.64 -7.49 -0.08
CA CYS A 111 -3.58 -7.74 -1.05
C CYS A 111 -2.88 -9.10 -0.82
N GLY A 112 -2.21 -9.60 -1.84
CA GLY A 112 -1.47 -10.86 -1.81
C GLY A 112 -1.58 -11.63 -3.13
N ASP A 113 -1.15 -12.88 -3.10
CA ASP A 113 -1.36 -13.82 -4.20
C ASP A 113 -2.87 -14.14 -4.32
N PRO A 114 -3.50 -13.95 -5.47
CA PRO A 114 -4.91 -14.28 -5.68
C PRO A 114 -5.27 -15.74 -5.35
N ASN A 115 -4.33 -16.66 -5.39
CA ASN A 115 -4.54 -18.06 -5.03
C ASN A 115 -4.71 -18.30 -3.53
N GLU A 116 -4.27 -17.35 -2.71
CA GLU A 116 -4.41 -17.44 -1.27
C GLU A 116 -5.85 -17.21 -0.81
N ALA A 117 -6.31 -18.02 0.13
CA ALA A 117 -7.71 -17.98 0.58
C ALA A 117 -8.10 -16.66 1.24
N TYR A 118 -7.17 -15.99 1.90
CA TYR A 118 -7.40 -14.75 2.64
C TYR A 118 -7.50 -13.50 1.75
N THR A 119 -7.01 -13.55 0.51
CA THR A 119 -7.01 -12.38 -0.38
C THR A 119 -8.42 -12.04 -0.87
N TYR A 120 -8.65 -10.75 -1.08
CA TYR A 120 -9.93 -10.24 -1.54
C TYR A 120 -9.71 -9.09 -2.53
N PHE A 121 -10.46 -9.08 -3.60
CA PHE A 121 -10.37 -8.10 -4.69
C PHE A 121 -11.75 -7.52 -5.00
N GLY A 122 -12.34 -6.79 -4.06
CA GLY A 122 -13.60 -6.08 -4.25
C GLY A 122 -14.83 -6.95 -4.62
N GLY A 123 -14.68 -8.28 -4.57
CA GLY A 123 -15.67 -9.25 -5.06
C GLY A 123 -15.44 -9.69 -6.50
N PHE A 124 -14.40 -9.19 -7.18
CA PHE A 124 -14.04 -9.59 -8.54
C PHE A 124 -13.39 -10.99 -8.55
N ASP A 125 -13.42 -11.63 -9.72
CA ASP A 125 -12.81 -12.94 -9.93
C ASP A 125 -11.29 -12.90 -9.76
N LYS A 126 -10.80 -13.62 -8.77
CA LYS A 126 -9.38 -13.66 -8.40
C LYS A 126 -8.48 -14.27 -9.48
N GLU A 127 -9.01 -15.17 -10.33
CA GLU A 127 -8.24 -15.74 -11.45
C GLU A 127 -7.94 -14.70 -12.55
N SER A 128 -8.65 -13.59 -12.53
CA SER A 128 -8.57 -12.54 -13.54
C SER A 128 -7.85 -11.28 -13.09
N VAL A 129 -7.22 -11.27 -11.90
CA VAL A 129 -6.50 -10.11 -11.36
C VAL A 129 -4.99 -10.32 -11.38
N SER A 130 -4.24 -9.21 -11.37
CA SER A 130 -2.81 -9.24 -11.07
C SER A 130 -2.60 -9.33 -9.55
N PRO A 131 -1.66 -10.16 -9.06
CA PRO A 131 -1.25 -10.11 -7.66
C PRO A 131 -0.68 -8.72 -7.33
N ILE A 132 -0.98 -8.23 -6.14
CA ILE A 132 -0.52 -6.92 -5.64
C ILE A 132 -0.14 -7.05 -4.17
N SER A 133 0.96 -6.42 -3.76
CA SER A 133 1.36 -6.36 -2.36
C SER A 133 1.87 -4.97 -2.00
N CYS A 134 1.85 -4.65 -0.71
CA CYS A 134 2.42 -3.42 -0.15
C CYS A 134 1.93 -2.14 -0.86
N PRO A 135 0.61 -1.89 -0.93
CA PRO A 135 0.09 -0.65 -1.49
C PRO A 135 0.62 0.54 -0.69
N ASP A 136 1.10 1.56 -1.41
CA ASP A 136 1.74 2.72 -0.81
C ASP A 136 1.02 4.02 -1.20
N ASN A 137 1.26 4.56 -2.40
CA ASN A 137 0.55 5.76 -2.82
C ASN A 137 -0.62 5.43 -3.74
N VAL A 138 -1.63 6.31 -3.72
CA VAL A 138 -2.85 6.17 -4.49
C VAL A 138 -3.15 7.44 -5.28
N ALA A 139 -3.75 7.30 -6.46
CA ALA A 139 -4.24 8.39 -7.26
C ALA A 139 -5.47 7.95 -8.06
N PHE A 140 -6.29 8.90 -8.50
CA PHE A 140 -7.42 8.61 -9.38
C PHE A 140 -7.18 9.11 -10.81
N ASP A 141 -7.65 8.33 -11.78
CA ASP A 141 -7.78 8.83 -13.15
C ASP A 141 -9.12 9.56 -13.37
N GLU A 142 -9.28 10.17 -14.55
CA GLU A 142 -10.50 10.89 -14.91
C GLU A 142 -11.74 9.98 -15.02
N TYR A 143 -11.56 8.66 -15.11
CA TYR A 143 -12.64 7.67 -15.20
C TYR A 143 -13.08 7.16 -13.83
N GLY A 144 -12.30 7.44 -12.80
CA GLY A 144 -12.56 7.01 -11.43
C GLY A 144 -11.94 5.68 -11.06
N ASN A 145 -10.97 5.17 -11.83
CA ASN A 145 -10.16 4.04 -11.42
C ASN A 145 -9.11 4.50 -10.41
N LEU A 146 -8.88 3.70 -9.39
CA LEU A 146 -7.83 3.90 -8.41
C LEU A 146 -6.52 3.32 -8.96
N TRP A 147 -5.47 4.13 -8.93
CA TRP A 147 -4.12 3.71 -9.27
C TRP A 147 -3.31 3.58 -7.99
N VAL A 148 -2.64 2.46 -7.84
CA VAL A 148 -1.92 2.07 -6.61
C VAL A 148 -0.48 1.78 -6.96
N SER A 149 0.45 2.54 -6.37
CA SER A 149 1.88 2.21 -6.37
C SER A 149 2.22 1.32 -5.19
N THR A 150 3.32 0.57 -5.27
CA THR A 150 3.73 -0.38 -4.24
C THR A 150 5.13 -0.10 -3.73
N ASP A 151 5.35 -0.41 -2.44
CA ASP A 151 6.60 -0.28 -1.69
C ASP A 151 6.88 -1.56 -0.88
N GLY A 152 7.87 -2.33 -1.30
CA GLY A 152 8.33 -3.48 -0.55
C GLY A 152 7.58 -4.78 -0.86
N ASN A 153 7.83 -5.36 -1.98
CA ASN A 153 7.15 -6.48 -2.57
C ASN A 153 7.30 -7.80 -1.80
N ALA A 154 6.28 -8.20 -1.08
CA ALA A 154 6.26 -9.45 -0.32
C ALA A 154 5.95 -10.71 -1.16
N LEU A 155 5.83 -10.57 -2.50
CA LEU A 155 5.45 -11.64 -3.42
C LEU A 155 6.61 -12.13 -4.30
N ASP A 156 7.86 -11.80 -3.98
CA ASP A 156 9.04 -12.09 -4.81
C ASP A 156 8.91 -11.55 -6.25
N SER A 157 8.23 -10.42 -6.41
CA SER A 157 8.08 -9.73 -7.69
C SER A 157 8.54 -8.27 -7.55
N ASN A 158 8.74 -7.57 -8.65
CA ASN A 158 9.11 -6.16 -8.60
C ASN A 158 7.93 -5.29 -8.18
N ASP A 159 8.20 -4.21 -7.48
CA ASP A 159 7.21 -3.17 -7.24
C ASP A 159 6.70 -2.56 -8.55
N GLY A 160 5.54 -1.95 -8.50
CA GLY A 160 4.89 -1.46 -9.69
C GLY A 160 3.72 -0.52 -9.45
N LEU A 161 3.10 -0.16 -10.55
CA LEU A 161 1.88 0.64 -10.58
C LEU A 161 0.72 -0.23 -11.09
N PHE A 162 -0.37 -0.22 -10.37
CA PHE A 162 -1.57 -1.03 -10.64
C PHE A 162 -2.79 -0.13 -10.82
N ALA A 163 -3.68 -0.51 -11.72
CA ALA A 163 -4.99 0.12 -11.86
C ALA A 163 -6.07 -0.80 -11.27
N VAL A 164 -6.97 -0.23 -10.48
CA VAL A 164 -8.03 -0.93 -9.76
C VAL A 164 -9.38 -0.28 -10.07
N ALA A 165 -10.31 -1.05 -10.59
CA ALA A 165 -11.68 -0.59 -10.74
C ALA A 165 -12.38 -0.58 -9.36
N VAL A 166 -12.91 0.57 -8.95
CA VAL A 166 -13.51 0.71 -7.61
C VAL A 166 -15.03 0.57 -7.60
N GLU A 167 -15.67 0.54 -8.77
CA GLU A 167 -17.13 0.46 -8.91
C GLU A 167 -17.57 -0.42 -10.08
N GLY A 168 -18.90 -0.68 -10.14
CA GLY A 168 -19.54 -1.44 -11.21
C GLY A 168 -19.20 -2.91 -11.22
N GLU A 169 -19.46 -3.56 -12.34
CA GLU A 169 -19.23 -5.01 -12.51
C GLU A 169 -17.75 -5.41 -12.43
N ARG A 170 -16.86 -4.45 -12.67
CA ARG A 170 -15.40 -4.65 -12.61
C ARG A 170 -14.81 -4.28 -11.26
N ARG A 171 -15.62 -3.92 -10.25
CA ARG A 171 -15.10 -3.55 -8.92
C ARG A 171 -14.14 -4.61 -8.39
N GLY A 172 -12.92 -4.18 -8.05
CA GLY A 172 -11.84 -5.03 -7.56
C GLY A 172 -10.94 -5.61 -8.66
N GLU A 173 -11.30 -5.46 -9.93
CA GLU A 173 -10.38 -5.84 -11.02
C GLU A 173 -9.08 -5.04 -10.89
N THR A 174 -7.99 -5.75 -10.68
CA THR A 174 -6.65 -5.21 -10.45
C THR A 174 -5.74 -5.62 -11.59
N LYS A 175 -5.13 -4.65 -12.27
CA LYS A 175 -4.21 -4.87 -13.39
C LYS A 175 -2.88 -4.19 -13.16
N CYS A 176 -1.80 -4.93 -13.28
CA CYS A 176 -0.46 -4.36 -13.31
C CYS A 176 -0.30 -3.53 -14.60
N PHE A 177 0.12 -2.28 -14.45
CA PHE A 177 0.38 -1.36 -15.56
C PHE A 177 1.85 -1.30 -15.94
N LEU A 178 2.72 -1.21 -14.95
CA LEU A 178 4.18 -1.26 -15.11
C LEU A 178 4.84 -1.83 -13.85
N THR A 179 6.06 -2.29 -14.00
CA THR A 179 6.95 -2.65 -12.89
C THR A 179 8.23 -1.82 -12.97
N VAL A 180 8.90 -1.67 -11.82
CA VAL A 180 10.18 -0.98 -11.69
C VAL A 180 11.33 -1.98 -11.53
N PRO A 181 12.60 -1.56 -11.56
CA PRO A 181 13.73 -2.45 -11.32
C PRO A 181 13.66 -3.16 -9.97
N VAL A 182 14.34 -4.29 -9.86
CA VAL A 182 14.48 -5.04 -8.61
C VAL A 182 14.91 -4.12 -7.47
N ALA A 183 14.25 -4.24 -6.32
CA ALA A 183 14.49 -3.46 -5.12
C ALA A 183 14.32 -1.93 -5.29
N ALA A 184 13.66 -1.49 -6.35
CA ALA A 184 13.18 -0.12 -6.48
C ALA A 184 11.72 -0.04 -6.11
N GLU A 185 11.31 1.07 -5.57
CA GLU A 185 9.91 1.37 -5.26
C GLU A 185 9.24 2.18 -6.36
N THR A 186 7.93 2.11 -6.40
CA THR A 186 7.09 2.94 -7.27
C THR A 186 6.32 3.93 -6.41
N CYS A 187 6.49 5.24 -6.61
CA CYS A 187 5.81 6.21 -5.75
C CYS A 187 5.28 7.44 -6.49
N GLY A 188 4.35 8.15 -5.86
CA GLY A 188 3.79 9.42 -6.30
C GLY A 188 3.17 9.41 -7.70
N PRO A 189 2.26 8.49 -8.03
CA PRO A 189 1.69 8.41 -9.35
C PRO A 189 0.85 9.65 -9.69
N GLN A 190 0.98 10.14 -10.93
CA GLN A 190 0.16 11.22 -11.47
C GLN A 190 -0.48 10.72 -12.76
N ILE A 191 -1.82 10.66 -12.77
CA ILE A 191 -2.57 10.06 -13.86
C ILE A 191 -3.28 11.17 -14.66
N PHE A 192 -2.83 11.38 -15.88
CA PHE A 192 -3.43 12.32 -16.82
C PHE A 192 -4.17 11.56 -17.91
N SER A 193 -5.03 12.24 -18.64
CA SER A 193 -5.80 11.60 -19.72
C SER A 193 -4.93 10.94 -20.81
N ASN A 194 -3.72 11.43 -21.04
CA ASN A 194 -2.85 10.97 -22.13
C ASN A 194 -1.49 10.45 -21.68
N ARG A 195 -1.19 10.48 -20.38
CA ARG A 195 0.08 10.00 -19.83
C ARG A 195 -0.06 9.61 -18.36
N VAL A 196 0.80 8.76 -17.93
CA VAL A 196 1.06 8.45 -16.52
C VAL A 196 2.48 8.90 -16.20
N MET A 197 2.65 9.54 -15.06
CA MET A 197 3.97 9.83 -14.49
C MET A 197 4.10 9.12 -13.15
N VAL A 198 5.27 8.55 -12.89
CA VAL A 198 5.56 7.84 -11.65
C VAL A 198 7.05 8.01 -11.33
N ASN A 199 7.38 8.01 -10.05
CA ASN A 199 8.77 8.02 -9.62
C ASN A 199 9.25 6.59 -9.40
N VAL A 200 10.48 6.32 -9.83
CA VAL A 200 11.24 5.13 -9.47
C VAL A 200 12.19 5.54 -8.35
N GLN A 201 11.94 5.05 -7.15
CA GLN A 201 12.68 5.37 -5.94
C GLN A 201 13.65 4.23 -5.62
N HIS A 202 14.81 4.56 -5.08
CA HIS A 202 15.84 3.61 -4.61
C HIS A 202 16.30 2.54 -5.62
N PRO A 203 16.43 2.79 -6.94
CA PRO A 203 16.94 1.76 -7.84
C PRO A 203 18.36 1.35 -7.39
N GLY A 204 18.60 0.04 -7.32
CA GLY A 204 19.89 -0.50 -6.85
C GLY A 204 19.99 -0.73 -5.34
N GLU A 205 18.94 -0.46 -4.58
CA GLU A 205 18.90 -0.75 -3.15
C GLU A 205 18.99 -2.25 -2.86
N ILE A 206 19.43 -2.58 -1.66
CA ILE A 206 19.59 -3.95 -1.21
C ILE A 206 18.52 -4.24 -0.16
N GLU A 207 17.47 -4.91 -0.57
CA GLU A 207 16.46 -5.43 0.34
C GLU A 207 16.76 -6.89 0.70
N THR A 208 17.35 -7.10 1.85
CA THR A 208 17.71 -8.45 2.33
C THR A 208 16.56 -9.18 3.00
N ASP A 209 15.50 -8.49 3.39
CA ASP A 209 14.37 -9.05 4.14
C ASP A 209 13.10 -9.31 3.31
N GLN A 210 13.12 -8.94 2.03
CA GLN A 210 11.98 -9.05 1.12
C GLN A 210 12.05 -10.24 0.14
N GLY A 211 13.07 -11.11 0.26
CA GLY A 211 13.17 -12.31 -0.59
C GLY A 211 13.67 -12.05 -2.01
N HIS A 212 14.05 -10.84 -2.37
CA HIS A 212 14.64 -10.57 -3.66
C HIS A 212 15.97 -11.31 -3.83
N PRO A 213 16.23 -11.93 -4.98
CA PRO A 213 17.52 -12.51 -5.27
C PRO A 213 18.55 -11.38 -5.42
N VAL A 214 19.10 -10.97 -4.28
CA VAL A 214 20.30 -10.13 -4.27
C VAL A 214 21.47 -11.00 -4.71
N GLY A 215 22.16 -10.60 -5.73
CA GLY A 215 23.36 -11.29 -6.23
C GLY A 215 24.43 -11.47 -5.15
N ASP A 216 25.47 -12.22 -5.45
CA ASP A 216 26.58 -12.46 -4.53
C ASP A 216 27.17 -11.13 -4.01
N ASN A 217 27.05 -10.89 -2.70
CA ASN A 217 27.53 -9.70 -2.00
C ASN A 217 27.02 -8.36 -2.59
N PRO A 218 25.73 -8.10 -2.51
CA PRO A 218 25.20 -6.83 -2.98
C PRO A 218 25.70 -5.67 -2.11
N ASP A 219 26.04 -4.57 -2.75
CA ASP A 219 26.49 -3.32 -2.12
C ASP A 219 25.96 -2.16 -2.99
N PRO A 220 25.21 -1.21 -2.44
CA PRO A 220 24.55 -0.18 -3.24
C PRO A 220 25.54 0.73 -4.00
N THR A 221 26.81 0.72 -3.63
CA THR A 221 27.84 1.55 -4.27
C THR A 221 28.72 0.79 -5.22
N THR A 222 29.00 -0.48 -4.97
CA THR A 222 29.96 -1.28 -5.76
C THR A 222 29.32 -2.44 -6.51
N ASN A 223 28.22 -2.96 -6.00
CA ASN A 223 27.48 -4.07 -6.61
C ASN A 223 25.96 -3.92 -6.35
N PRO A 224 25.32 -2.87 -6.89
CA PRO A 224 23.90 -2.61 -6.70
C PRO A 224 23.05 -3.69 -7.37
N THR A 225 21.81 -3.87 -6.89
CA THR A 225 20.83 -4.80 -7.48
C THR A 225 20.38 -4.39 -8.89
N SER A 226 20.59 -3.13 -9.26
CA SER A 226 20.26 -2.55 -10.56
C SER A 226 21.21 -1.41 -10.90
N HIS A 227 21.46 -1.18 -12.18
CA HIS A 227 22.16 0.00 -12.73
C HIS A 227 21.19 0.93 -13.49
N TRP A 228 19.92 0.91 -13.11
CA TRP A 228 18.91 1.75 -13.72
C TRP A 228 19.10 3.25 -13.36
N PRO A 229 18.82 4.23 -14.25
CA PRO A 229 18.26 4.07 -15.59
C PRO A 229 19.28 3.90 -16.71
N ASP A 230 20.54 4.17 -16.46
CA ASP A 230 21.56 4.30 -17.50
C ASP A 230 22.19 2.95 -17.89
N GLY A 231 22.08 1.93 -17.03
CA GLY A 231 22.59 0.58 -17.30
C GLY A 231 24.11 0.46 -17.19
N GLY A 232 24.66 -0.66 -17.70
CA GLY A 232 26.10 -0.89 -17.74
C GLY A 232 26.75 -0.98 -16.36
N LYS A 233 27.59 0.00 -16.02
CA LYS A 233 28.27 0.13 -14.71
C LYS A 233 27.95 1.46 -14.02
N GLU A 234 26.99 2.19 -14.54
CA GLU A 234 26.62 3.48 -13.98
C GLU A 234 25.98 3.32 -12.61
N GLN A 235 26.13 4.33 -11.78
CA GLN A 235 25.50 4.33 -10.45
C GLN A 235 23.98 4.42 -10.60
N PRO A 236 23.21 3.60 -9.88
CA PRO A 236 21.77 3.70 -9.90
C PRO A 236 21.31 5.05 -9.34
N ARG A 237 20.25 5.59 -9.92
CA ARG A 237 19.70 6.87 -9.48
C ARG A 237 18.19 6.92 -9.69
N PRO A 238 17.44 7.55 -8.76
CA PRO A 238 16.01 7.74 -8.93
C PRO A 238 15.72 8.62 -10.14
N ALA A 239 14.56 8.40 -10.75
CA ALA A 239 14.09 9.25 -11.83
C ALA A 239 12.56 9.22 -11.95
N VAL A 240 12.00 10.26 -12.55
CA VAL A 240 10.60 10.33 -12.96
C VAL A 240 10.47 9.66 -14.32
N VAL A 241 9.56 8.71 -14.42
CA VAL A 241 9.20 8.04 -15.67
C VAL A 241 7.87 8.58 -16.17
N GLN A 242 7.81 8.87 -17.47
CA GLN A 242 6.55 9.18 -18.16
C GLN A 242 6.21 8.07 -19.14
N VAL A 243 5.00 7.54 -19.02
CA VAL A 243 4.45 6.55 -19.94
C VAL A 243 3.34 7.18 -20.78
N VAL A 244 3.41 7.01 -22.08
CA VAL A 244 2.40 7.49 -23.05
C VAL A 244 2.02 6.36 -23.98
N ARG A 245 0.79 6.38 -24.47
CA ARG A 245 0.36 5.43 -25.51
C ARG A 245 0.94 5.84 -26.87
N THR A 246 1.46 4.88 -27.59
CA THR A 246 2.03 5.12 -28.95
C THR A 246 0.97 5.51 -29.97
N ASP A 247 -0.29 5.16 -29.74
CA ASP A 247 -1.43 5.52 -30.60
C ASP A 247 -2.08 6.87 -30.23
N GLY A 248 -1.54 7.56 -29.22
CA GLY A 248 -2.01 8.87 -28.76
C GLY A 248 -3.38 8.88 -28.08
N LYS A 249 -3.98 7.70 -27.83
CA LYS A 249 -5.26 7.59 -27.15
C LYS A 249 -5.12 7.81 -25.64
N LYS A 250 -6.27 7.97 -24.99
CA LYS A 250 -6.35 8.14 -23.53
C LYS A 250 -5.92 6.89 -22.77
N ILE A 251 -5.45 7.13 -21.55
CA ILE A 251 -5.10 6.09 -20.57
C ILE A 251 -6.30 5.82 -19.67
N GLY A 252 -6.45 4.59 -19.18
CA GLY A 252 -7.54 4.21 -18.27
C GLY A 252 -8.87 3.86 -18.97
N VAL A 253 -8.88 3.77 -20.29
CA VAL A 253 -10.10 3.45 -21.08
C VAL A 253 -10.10 1.97 -21.46
#